data_a28972820b7da02c6297faab385ee20f
#
_entry.id   a28972820b7da02c6297faab385ee20f
#
_cell.length_a   1.000
_cell.length_b   1.000
_cell.length_c   1.000
_cell.angle_alpha   90.00
_cell.angle_beta   90.00
_cell.angle_gamma   90.00
#
_symmetry.space_group_name_H-M   'P 1'
#
loop_
_entity.id
_entity.type
_entity.pdbx_description
1 polymer ?
#
loop_
_entity_poly.entity_id
_entity_poly.type
_entity_poly.pdbx_seq_one_letter_code
_entity_poly.pdbx_strand_id
1 'polypeptide(L)'
;MARQTIELHLIKAGTIKFDGGVMFGHLPKLLWAEEVRPDSRNRIRLGLNCLLIKSPQGNVLVDTGAGSKLGEETKDKYGIKNNTLRKSLRRVGITPADIKFVIPTHLQFHHIGGATRINRRGEIVPTFPKAQY
;
A
#
# COMPACT_ATOMS: atom_id res chain seq x y z
N MET A 1 -15.94 14.62 30.53
CA MET A 1 -14.93 13.78 29.87
C MET A 1 -14.83 14.20 28.39
N ALA A 2 -13.66 14.59 27.94
CA ALA A 2 -13.46 14.89 26.53
C ALA A 2 -13.68 13.60 25.71
N ARG A 3 -14.54 13.64 24.70
CA ARG A 3 -14.72 12.52 23.77
C ARG A 3 -13.38 12.28 23.07
N GLN A 4 -12.80 11.11 23.26
CA GLN A 4 -11.64 10.70 22.49
C GLN A 4 -12.09 10.42 21.06
N THR A 5 -11.66 11.25 20.12
CA THR A 5 -12.01 11.10 18.71
C THR A 5 -11.01 10.17 18.03
N ILE A 6 -11.53 9.16 17.33
CA ILE A 6 -10.75 8.32 16.41
C ILE A 6 -11.08 8.77 14.98
N GLU A 7 -10.06 9.04 14.19
CA GLU A 7 -10.20 9.38 12.78
C GLU A 7 -9.67 8.24 11.91
N LEU A 8 -10.39 7.92 10.83
CA LEU A 8 -10.01 6.91 9.85
C LEU A 8 -9.73 7.58 8.51
N HIS A 9 -8.58 7.29 7.93
CA HIS A 9 -8.18 7.83 6.63
C HIS A 9 -7.74 6.72 5.68
N LEU A 10 -8.27 6.73 4.46
CA LEU A 10 -7.78 5.90 3.37
C LEU A 10 -6.49 6.50 2.81
N ILE A 11 -5.39 5.78 2.93
CA ILE A 11 -4.08 6.19 2.45
C ILE A 11 -3.74 5.44 1.17
N LYS A 12 -3.65 6.15 0.05
CA LYS A 12 -3.28 5.56 -1.24
C LYS A 12 -1.76 5.45 -1.34
N ALA A 13 -1.25 4.21 -1.27
CA ALA A 13 0.17 3.93 -1.33
C ALA A 13 0.70 3.71 -2.76
N GLY A 14 -0.19 3.63 -3.74
CA GLY A 14 0.14 3.42 -5.14
C GLY A 14 -0.90 2.56 -5.86
N THR A 15 -0.50 2.00 -6.97
CA THR A 15 -1.31 1.06 -7.75
C THR A 15 -0.49 -0.15 -8.18
N ILE A 16 -1.17 -1.27 -8.36
CA ILE A 16 -0.61 -2.54 -8.84
C ILE A 16 -1.52 -3.10 -9.91
N LYS A 17 -0.99 -3.99 -10.74
CA LYS A 17 -1.77 -4.75 -11.73
C LYS A 17 -1.62 -6.23 -11.50
N PHE A 18 -2.73 -6.92 -11.48
CA PHE A 18 -2.79 -8.38 -11.45
C PHE A 18 -3.48 -8.94 -12.67
N ASP A 19 -3.11 -10.16 -13.07
CA ASP A 19 -3.82 -10.88 -14.12
C ASP A 19 -5.30 -11.01 -13.79
N GLY A 20 -6.17 -10.73 -14.76
CA GLY A 20 -7.61 -10.79 -14.57
C GLY A 20 -8.12 -12.18 -14.21
N GLY A 21 -7.47 -13.23 -14.74
CA GLY A 21 -7.80 -14.62 -14.37
C GLY A 21 -7.50 -14.93 -12.91
N VAL A 22 -6.42 -14.38 -12.36
CA VAL A 22 -6.09 -14.52 -10.93
C VAL A 22 -7.14 -13.83 -10.06
N MET A 23 -7.65 -12.67 -10.49
CA MET A 23 -8.59 -11.89 -9.70
C MET A 23 -10.04 -12.40 -9.79
N PHE A 24 -10.45 -12.88 -10.97
CA PHE A 24 -11.84 -13.29 -11.22
C PHE A 24 -12.03 -14.82 -11.23
N GLY A 25 -10.95 -15.60 -11.12
CA GLY A 25 -10.99 -17.04 -10.99
C GLY A 25 -11.73 -17.69 -12.17
N HIS A 26 -12.78 -18.43 -11.86
CA HIS A 26 -13.58 -19.16 -12.85
C HIS A 26 -14.55 -18.30 -13.66
N LEU A 27 -14.70 -17.01 -13.35
CA LEU A 27 -15.58 -16.14 -14.12
C LEU A 27 -14.98 -15.90 -15.53
N PRO A 28 -15.69 -16.20 -16.61
CA PRO A 28 -15.19 -15.99 -17.97
C PRO A 28 -14.81 -14.53 -18.22
N LYS A 29 -13.69 -14.34 -18.93
CA LYS A 29 -13.21 -13.00 -19.30
C LYS A 29 -14.26 -12.16 -20.01
N LEU A 30 -15.05 -12.78 -20.87
CA LEU A 30 -16.15 -12.11 -21.59
C LEU A 30 -17.07 -11.34 -20.63
N LEU A 31 -17.32 -11.88 -19.45
CA LEU A 31 -18.21 -11.25 -18.47
C LEU A 31 -17.50 -10.20 -17.62
N TRP A 32 -16.35 -10.52 -17.03
CA TRP A 32 -15.70 -9.55 -16.14
C TRP A 32 -15.03 -8.39 -16.89
N ALA A 33 -14.64 -8.58 -18.17
CA ALA A 33 -13.99 -7.52 -18.93
C ALA A 33 -14.97 -6.40 -19.37
N GLU A 34 -16.26 -6.61 -19.27
CA GLU A 34 -17.28 -5.55 -19.45
C GLU A 34 -17.25 -4.56 -18.28
N GLU A 35 -16.99 -5.03 -17.06
CA GLU A 35 -16.93 -4.21 -15.85
C GLU A 35 -15.55 -3.60 -15.61
N VAL A 36 -14.50 -4.38 -15.85
CA VAL A 36 -13.11 -3.95 -15.58
C VAL A 36 -12.26 -4.23 -16.81
N ARG A 37 -11.88 -3.19 -17.54
CA ARG A 37 -11.06 -3.33 -18.75
C ARG A 37 -9.63 -3.74 -18.43
N PRO A 38 -9.17 -4.92 -18.92
CA PRO A 38 -7.79 -5.34 -18.80
C PRO A 38 -6.87 -4.58 -19.77
N ASP A 39 -5.58 -4.53 -19.46
CA ASP A 39 -4.57 -4.09 -20.42
C ASP A 39 -4.22 -5.20 -21.43
N SER A 40 -3.29 -4.90 -22.36
CA SER A 40 -2.85 -5.86 -23.40
C SER A 40 -2.23 -7.15 -22.84
N ARG A 41 -1.80 -7.15 -21.57
CA ARG A 41 -1.25 -8.31 -20.85
C ARG A 41 -2.29 -8.97 -19.93
N ASN A 42 -3.59 -8.74 -20.17
CA ASN A 42 -4.71 -9.26 -19.38
C ASN A 42 -4.71 -8.83 -17.90
N ARG A 43 -4.04 -7.75 -17.57
CA ARG A 43 -3.93 -7.29 -16.18
C ARG A 43 -4.96 -6.19 -15.89
N ILE A 44 -5.56 -6.26 -14.72
CA ILE A 44 -6.44 -5.22 -14.18
C ILE A 44 -5.69 -4.37 -13.15
N ARG A 45 -6.07 -3.09 -13.06
CA ARG A 45 -5.47 -2.14 -12.13
C ARG A 45 -6.18 -2.16 -10.79
N LEU A 46 -5.42 -2.28 -9.71
CA LEU A 46 -5.89 -2.26 -8.33
C LEU A 46 -5.19 -1.16 -7.54
N GLY A 47 -5.87 -0.64 -6.51
CA GLY A 47 -5.28 0.31 -5.57
C GLY A 47 -4.47 -0.41 -4.50
N LEU A 48 -3.30 0.12 -4.15
CA LEU A 48 -2.56 -0.22 -2.94
C LEU A 48 -3.07 0.71 -1.83
N ASN A 49 -4.14 0.30 -1.18
CA ASN A 49 -4.80 1.08 -0.15
C ASN A 49 -4.37 0.63 1.24
N CYS A 50 -4.06 1.60 2.10
CA CYS A 50 -3.74 1.39 3.50
C CYS A 50 -4.75 2.15 4.35
N LEU A 51 -4.96 1.71 5.60
CA LEU A 51 -5.83 2.40 6.54
C LEU A 51 -4.98 3.08 7.61
N LEU A 52 -5.10 4.40 7.73
CA LEU A 52 -4.56 5.14 8.85
C LEU A 52 -5.65 5.36 9.90
N ILE A 53 -5.37 4.94 11.12
CA ILE A 53 -6.20 5.18 12.30
C ILE A 53 -5.46 6.19 13.17
N LYS A 54 -5.99 7.41 13.27
CA LYS A 54 -5.46 8.43 14.20
C LYS A 54 -6.22 8.32 15.52
N SER A 55 -5.50 8.13 16.61
CA SER A 55 -6.09 8.03 17.94
C SER A 55 -5.23 8.74 18.98
N PRO A 56 -5.81 9.10 20.14
CA PRO A 56 -5.05 9.70 21.24
C PRO A 56 -3.94 8.80 21.79
N GLN A 57 -4.04 7.49 21.61
CA GLN A 57 -3.04 6.50 22.03
C GLN A 57 -1.88 6.36 21.03
N GLY A 58 -2.03 6.93 19.83
CA GLY A 58 -1.05 6.90 18.75
C GLY A 58 -1.66 6.52 17.41
N ASN A 59 -0.93 6.81 16.35
CA ASN A 59 -1.35 6.51 14.99
C ASN A 59 -1.00 5.07 14.60
N VAL A 60 -1.96 4.37 14.01
CA VAL A 60 -1.82 3.01 13.51
C VAL A 60 -1.95 3.02 12.00
N LEU A 61 -1.02 2.40 11.31
CA LEU A 61 -1.10 2.20 9.86
C LEU A 61 -1.30 0.70 9.56
N VAL A 62 -2.40 0.38 8.92
CA VAL A 62 -2.69 -0.98 8.44
C VAL A 62 -2.26 -1.08 6.99
N ASP A 63 -1.36 -2.02 6.70
CA ASP A 63 -0.63 -2.20 5.45
C ASP A 63 0.27 -1.01 5.07
N THR A 64 1.19 -1.24 4.14
CA THR A 64 2.20 -0.25 3.73
C THR A 64 2.38 -0.15 2.21
N GLY A 65 1.61 -0.88 1.43
CA GLY A 65 1.78 -0.99 -0.01
C GLY A 65 3.04 -1.77 -0.41
N ALA A 66 3.39 -1.70 -1.68
CA ALA A 66 4.51 -2.46 -2.26
C ALA A 66 5.90 -1.84 -1.97
N GLY A 67 5.95 -0.59 -1.54
CA GLY A 67 7.21 0.12 -1.35
C GLY A 67 7.93 0.47 -2.65
N SER A 68 9.23 0.73 -2.54
CA SER A 68 10.08 1.19 -3.65
C SER A 68 11.29 0.29 -3.93
N LYS A 69 11.46 -0.80 -3.18
CA LYS A 69 12.67 -1.66 -3.24
C LYS A 69 12.65 -2.72 -4.34
N LEU A 70 11.50 -2.91 -4.99
CA LEU A 70 11.32 -3.92 -6.03
C LEU A 70 12.21 -3.67 -7.24
N GLY A 71 12.78 -4.74 -7.79
CA GLY A 71 13.53 -4.67 -9.05
C GLY A 71 12.63 -4.29 -10.24
N GLU A 72 13.22 -3.81 -11.31
CA GLU A 72 12.49 -3.31 -12.49
C GLU A 72 11.63 -4.39 -13.16
N GLU A 73 12.09 -5.64 -13.20
CA GLU A 73 11.31 -6.77 -13.73
C GLU A 73 10.00 -6.96 -12.96
N THR A 74 10.07 -6.95 -11.62
CA THR A 74 8.88 -7.08 -10.76
C THR A 74 7.96 -5.87 -10.91
N LYS A 75 8.52 -4.67 -10.99
CA LYS A 75 7.74 -3.45 -11.23
C LYS A 75 6.99 -3.50 -12.56
N ASP A 76 7.65 -3.95 -13.63
CA ASP A 76 7.02 -4.11 -14.95
C ASP A 76 5.94 -5.20 -14.92
N LYS A 77 6.27 -6.37 -14.36
CA LYS A 77 5.33 -7.49 -14.25
C LYS A 77 4.02 -7.08 -13.59
N TYR A 78 4.10 -6.35 -12.48
CA TYR A 78 2.96 -5.92 -11.69
C TYR A 78 2.52 -4.48 -11.97
N GLY A 79 3.09 -3.81 -12.96
CA GLY A 79 2.71 -2.45 -13.34
C GLY A 79 2.84 -1.43 -12.22
N ILE A 80 3.79 -1.61 -11.30
CA ILE A 80 4.02 -0.71 -10.17
C ILE A 80 4.87 0.47 -10.64
N LYS A 81 4.27 1.66 -10.68
CA LYS A 81 4.95 2.86 -11.18
C LYS A 81 5.31 3.85 -10.08
N ASN A 82 4.46 4.00 -9.07
CA ASN A 82 4.57 5.05 -8.08
C ASN A 82 4.36 4.51 -6.66
N ASN A 83 5.27 4.87 -5.75
CA ASN A 83 5.04 4.74 -4.32
C ASN A 83 4.62 6.11 -3.78
N THR A 84 3.35 6.25 -3.43
CA THR A 84 2.75 7.50 -2.94
C THR A 84 2.47 7.49 -1.44
N LEU A 85 2.85 6.45 -0.71
CA LEU A 85 2.55 6.27 0.70
C LEU A 85 2.90 7.50 1.55
N ARG A 86 4.16 7.94 1.48
CA ARG A 86 4.63 9.10 2.27
C ARG A 86 3.94 10.40 1.88
N LYS A 87 3.68 10.60 0.58
CA LYS A 87 2.94 11.77 0.08
C LYS A 87 1.50 11.77 0.58
N SER A 88 0.86 10.61 0.57
CA SER A 88 -0.54 10.48 1.03
C SER A 88 -0.67 10.65 2.54
N LEU A 89 0.28 10.17 3.33
CA LEU A 89 0.35 10.44 4.78
C LEU A 89 0.48 11.94 5.07
N ARG A 90 1.38 12.63 4.35
CA ARG A 90 1.54 14.09 4.51
C ARG A 90 0.27 14.89 4.24
N ARG A 91 -0.57 14.46 3.31
CA ARG A 91 -1.85 15.13 3.00
C ARG A 91 -2.82 15.14 4.17
N VAL A 92 -2.69 14.20 5.09
CA VAL A 92 -3.48 14.12 6.33
C VAL A 92 -2.68 14.57 7.57
N GLY A 93 -1.56 15.29 7.33
CA GLY A 93 -0.74 15.86 8.40
C GLY A 93 0.12 14.88 9.16
N ILE A 94 0.40 13.68 8.60
CA ILE A 94 1.16 12.61 9.25
C ILE A 94 2.50 12.39 8.53
N THR A 95 3.56 12.24 9.31
CA THR A 95 4.89 11.81 8.82
C THR A 95 5.14 10.35 9.22
N PRO A 96 6.10 9.66 8.59
CA PRO A 96 6.45 8.30 9.02
C PRO A 96 6.87 8.18 10.50
N ALA A 97 7.43 9.25 11.08
CA ALA A 97 7.83 9.26 12.50
C ALA A 97 6.64 9.36 13.47
N ASP A 98 5.46 9.72 12.97
CA ASP A 98 4.23 9.85 13.77
C ASP A 98 3.45 8.53 13.86
N ILE A 99 3.86 7.50 13.12
CA ILE A 99 3.26 6.17 13.16
C ILE A 99 3.82 5.40 14.35
N LYS A 100 2.93 4.96 15.24
CA LYS A 100 3.27 4.19 16.45
C LYS A 100 3.18 2.69 16.23
N PHE A 101 2.24 2.24 15.43
CA PHE A 101 2.04 0.83 15.11
C PHE A 101 1.83 0.63 13.62
N VAL A 102 2.45 -0.41 13.06
CA VAL A 102 2.20 -0.90 11.70
C VAL A 102 1.63 -2.30 11.80
N ILE A 103 0.45 -2.51 11.25
CA ILE A 103 -0.25 -3.80 11.28
C ILE A 103 -0.38 -4.31 9.84
N PRO A 104 0.42 -5.27 9.38
CA PRO A 104 0.17 -5.90 8.10
C PRO A 104 -1.04 -6.84 8.21
N THR A 105 -1.92 -6.80 7.21
CA THR A 105 -3.01 -7.78 7.11
C THR A 105 -2.47 -9.17 6.81
N HIS A 106 -1.40 -9.23 6.01
CA HIS A 106 -0.62 -10.42 5.73
C HIS A 106 0.74 -10.03 5.10
N LEU A 107 1.66 -10.99 4.95
CA LEU A 107 3.06 -10.73 4.58
C LEU A 107 3.33 -10.80 3.07
N GLN A 108 2.36 -10.52 2.22
CA GLN A 108 2.62 -10.38 0.78
C GLN A 108 3.32 -9.04 0.47
N PHE A 109 4.21 -9.04 -0.52
CA PHE A 109 5.08 -7.90 -0.83
C PHE A 109 4.32 -6.60 -1.10
N HIS A 110 3.12 -6.67 -1.66
CA HIS A 110 2.30 -5.50 -1.98
C HIS A 110 1.48 -4.98 -0.78
N HIS A 111 1.55 -5.65 0.37
CA HIS A 111 0.98 -5.21 1.65
C HIS A 111 2.03 -4.73 2.64
N ILE A 112 3.19 -5.40 2.69
CA ILE A 112 4.24 -5.10 3.67
C ILE A 112 5.51 -4.47 3.05
N GLY A 113 5.62 -4.40 1.73
CA GLY A 113 6.82 -3.93 1.04
C GLY A 113 7.25 -2.51 1.40
N GLY A 114 6.29 -1.64 1.73
CA GLY A 114 6.56 -0.27 2.16
C GLY A 114 7.01 -0.12 3.62
N ALA A 115 7.01 -1.19 4.43
CA ALA A 115 7.47 -1.16 5.82
C ALA A 115 8.96 -0.81 5.94
N THR A 116 9.75 -1.12 4.91
CA THR A 116 11.15 -0.75 4.79
C THR A 116 11.41 0.01 3.49
N ARG A 117 12.48 0.78 3.46
CA ARG A 117 12.92 1.56 2.30
C ARG A 117 14.45 1.54 2.18
N ILE A 118 14.95 1.90 1.01
CA ILE A 118 16.38 2.15 0.81
C ILE A 118 16.65 3.61 1.16
N ASN A 119 17.66 3.87 2.02
CA ASN A 119 18.11 5.21 2.36
C ASN A 119 19.10 5.75 1.31
N ARG A 120 19.62 6.97 1.52
CA ARG A 120 20.58 7.60 0.60
C ARG A 120 21.93 6.88 0.52
N ARG A 121 22.24 6.01 1.49
CA ARG A 121 23.47 5.19 1.52
C ARG A 121 23.28 3.83 0.86
N GLY A 122 22.07 3.52 0.34
CA GLY A 122 21.76 2.23 -0.24
C GLY A 122 21.38 1.15 0.79
N GLU A 123 21.20 1.51 2.06
CA GLU A 123 20.87 0.58 3.13
C GLU A 123 19.36 0.42 3.26
N ILE A 124 18.91 -0.79 3.59
CA ILE A 124 17.51 -1.05 3.93
C ILE A 124 17.26 -0.64 5.37
N VAL A 125 16.35 0.31 5.54
CA VAL A 125 15.97 0.85 6.86
C VAL A 125 14.46 0.84 7.03
N PRO A 126 13.95 0.83 8.28
CA PRO A 126 12.51 0.98 8.54
C PRO A 126 11.97 2.27 7.94
N THR A 127 10.81 2.19 7.30
CA THR A 127 10.10 3.39 6.81
C THR A 127 9.52 4.17 7.99
N PHE A 128 9.07 3.48 9.02
CA PHE A 128 8.45 4.03 10.22
C PHE A 128 9.35 3.80 11.43
N PRO A 129 10.31 4.71 11.68
CA PRO A 129 11.45 4.44 12.59
C PRO A 129 11.06 4.31 14.07
N LYS A 130 9.86 4.78 14.44
CA LYS A 130 9.34 4.72 15.81
C LYS A 130 8.21 3.71 16.01
N ALA A 131 7.83 3.01 14.92
CA ALA A 131 6.72 2.08 14.98
C ALA A 131 7.13 0.71 15.53
N GLN A 132 6.19 0.08 16.19
CA GLN A 132 6.16 -1.37 16.43
C GLN A 132 5.43 -2.04 15.27
N TYR A 133 5.90 -3.24 14.91
CA TYR A 133 5.36 -4.03 13.81
C TYR A 133 4.76 -5.32 14.32
#